data_014712cf408a842ec46657778e73a27a
#
_entry.id   014712cf408a842ec46657778e73a27a
#
_cell.length_a   1.000
_cell.length_b   1.000
_cell.length_c   1.000
_cell.angle_alpha   90.00
_cell.angle_beta   90.00
_cell.angle_gamma   90.00
#
_symmetry.space_group_name_H-M   'P 1'
#
loop_
_entity.id
_entity.type
_entity.pdbx_description
1 polymer ?
#
loop_
_entity_poly.entity_id
_entity_poly.type
_entity_poly.pdbx_seq_one_letter_code
_entity_poly.pdbx_strand_id
1 'polypeptide(L)'
;PTQVFNRRWWVKAGSDYENPFGSRADRAWMNPGQANPKASVPIGPIDPDVAVLAVRSAADKRPLGLLANYSLHYVGGNPAISADYFGEFAREMARRLEPSGPPAGRPAFVAIMSNGTSGDINNVNFALPVRPARPAGEQIRIVARSVADAAMVAYGTIRWQGAATLDTEETELRLGVRKANAAELAEARRTLERTPRDKDGQWS
;
A
#
# COMPACT_ATOMS: atom_id res chain seq x y z
N PRO A 1 9.20 9.04 1.64
CA PRO A 1 8.60 8.72 2.94
C PRO A 1 9.11 7.38 3.49
N THR A 2 9.14 7.26 4.83
CA THR A 2 9.73 6.12 5.54
C THR A 2 8.69 5.12 6.04
N GLN A 3 7.59 4.95 5.33
CA GLN A 3 6.47 4.09 5.74
C GLN A 3 6.30 2.85 4.86
N VAL A 4 7.29 2.56 4.01
CA VAL A 4 7.28 1.45 3.05
C VAL A 4 8.26 0.39 3.50
N PHE A 5 7.79 -0.81 3.77
CA PHE A 5 8.60 -1.94 4.21
C PHE A 5 8.15 -3.21 3.51
N ASN A 6 9.10 -4.04 3.08
CA ASN A 6 8.76 -5.34 2.50
C ASN A 6 8.15 -6.25 3.57
N ARG A 7 7.03 -6.91 3.26
CA ARG A 7 6.35 -7.83 4.17
C ARG A 7 6.74 -9.29 3.96
N ARG A 8 7.54 -9.60 2.92
CA ARG A 8 8.11 -10.93 2.68
C ARG A 8 9.56 -10.97 3.10
N TRP A 9 9.91 -11.99 3.85
CA TRP A 9 11.23 -12.16 4.43
C TRP A 9 11.76 -13.56 4.16
N TRP A 10 13.06 -13.66 3.98
CA TRP A 10 13.71 -14.97 3.96
C TRP A 10 13.65 -15.62 5.33
N VAL A 11 13.33 -16.92 5.37
CA VAL A 11 13.45 -17.73 6.57
C VAL A 11 14.92 -17.98 6.85
N LYS A 12 15.33 -17.77 8.09
CA LYS A 12 16.69 -18.03 8.54
C LYS A 12 17.06 -19.50 8.38
N ALA A 13 18.26 -19.79 7.89
CA ALA A 13 18.72 -21.17 7.71
C ALA A 13 18.69 -21.93 9.04
N GLY A 14 18.23 -23.18 9.00
CA GLY A 14 18.10 -24.04 10.18
C GLY A 14 16.87 -23.76 11.07
N SER A 15 16.00 -22.79 10.71
CA SER A 15 14.76 -22.57 11.44
C SER A 15 13.73 -23.64 11.10
N ASP A 16 12.91 -24.00 12.09
CA ASP A 16 11.78 -24.93 12.00
C ASP A 16 10.50 -24.28 11.47
N TYR A 17 10.62 -23.43 10.44
CA TYR A 17 9.46 -22.79 9.82
C TYR A 17 8.70 -23.80 8.98
N GLU A 18 7.41 -23.86 9.20
CA GLU A 18 6.44 -24.59 8.38
C GLU A 18 5.44 -23.62 7.78
N ASN A 19 5.19 -23.71 6.49
CA ASN A 19 4.24 -22.84 5.81
C ASN A 19 2.78 -23.27 6.14
N PRO A 20 1.76 -22.48 5.82
CA PRO A 20 0.37 -22.82 6.08
C PRO A 20 -0.12 -24.13 5.43
N PHE A 21 0.63 -24.68 4.50
CA PHE A 21 0.32 -25.94 3.81
C PHE A 21 1.09 -27.14 4.38
N GLY A 22 1.82 -26.97 5.48
CA GLY A 22 2.59 -28.03 6.12
C GLY A 22 3.95 -28.31 5.49
N SER A 23 4.41 -27.50 4.53
CA SER A 23 5.73 -27.66 3.94
C SER A 23 6.80 -26.90 4.71
N ARG A 24 7.96 -27.53 4.88
CA ARG A 24 9.17 -26.94 5.46
C ARG A 24 10.22 -26.58 4.39
N ALA A 25 9.88 -26.76 3.13
CA ALA A 25 10.76 -26.46 2.01
C ALA A 25 10.76 -24.95 1.66
N ASP A 26 9.71 -24.21 2.01
CA ASP A 26 9.60 -22.80 1.72
C ASP A 26 10.61 -21.98 2.53
N ARG A 27 11.25 -21.06 1.81
CA ARG A 27 12.25 -20.15 2.40
C ARG A 27 11.73 -18.72 2.53
N ALA A 28 10.50 -18.45 2.08
CA ALA A 28 9.84 -17.16 2.10
C ALA A 28 8.70 -17.13 3.12
N TRP A 29 8.68 -16.14 3.98
CA TRP A 29 7.65 -15.93 4.99
C TRP A 29 7.00 -14.57 4.82
N MET A 30 5.68 -14.55 4.61
CA MET A 30 4.91 -13.32 4.56
C MET A 30 4.47 -12.92 5.96
N ASN A 31 4.72 -11.67 6.34
CA ASN A 31 4.40 -11.11 7.67
C ASN A 31 4.96 -11.95 8.82
N PRO A 32 6.29 -12.08 8.94
CA PRO A 32 6.90 -12.97 9.93
C PRO A 32 6.70 -12.54 11.39
N GLY A 33 6.12 -11.38 11.61
CA GLY A 33 6.09 -10.72 12.93
C GLY A 33 7.33 -9.85 13.15
N GLN A 34 7.16 -8.81 13.98
CA GLN A 34 8.25 -7.87 14.28
C GLN A 34 9.33 -8.53 15.13
N ALA A 35 10.58 -8.23 14.82
CA ALA A 35 11.78 -8.78 15.48
C ALA A 35 11.78 -10.32 15.60
N ASN A 36 11.19 -11.01 14.62
CA ASN A 36 11.14 -12.47 14.65
C ASN A 36 12.53 -13.09 14.45
N PRO A 37 13.06 -13.87 15.40
CA PRO A 37 14.40 -14.43 15.30
C PRO A 37 14.58 -15.47 14.19
N LYS A 38 13.48 -16.02 13.65
CA LYS A 38 13.48 -16.97 12.51
C LYS A 38 13.48 -16.27 11.16
N ALA A 39 13.19 -14.96 11.10
CA ALA A 39 13.28 -14.16 9.88
C ALA A 39 14.71 -13.62 9.71
N SER A 40 15.19 -13.57 8.46
CA SER A 40 16.55 -13.12 8.13
C SER A 40 16.55 -11.70 7.57
N VAL A 41 16.24 -11.56 6.30
CA VAL A 41 16.24 -10.27 5.58
C VAL A 41 15.02 -10.15 4.66
N PRO A 42 14.60 -8.93 4.30
CA PRO A 42 13.56 -8.73 3.30
C PRO A 42 13.92 -9.38 1.95
N ILE A 43 12.91 -9.87 1.23
CA ILE A 43 13.13 -10.60 -0.03
C ILE A 43 13.35 -9.67 -1.21
N GLY A 44 12.78 -8.50 -1.22
CA GLY A 44 12.82 -7.63 -2.40
C GLY A 44 13.10 -6.17 -2.08
N PRO A 45 13.30 -5.38 -3.13
CA PRO A 45 13.39 -3.94 -2.99
C PRO A 45 12.06 -3.33 -2.53
N ILE A 46 12.12 -2.09 -2.13
CA ILE A 46 10.96 -1.23 -1.90
C ILE A 46 11.04 -0.03 -2.84
N ASP A 47 9.89 0.55 -3.17
CA ASP A 47 9.80 1.83 -3.88
C ASP A 47 9.22 2.88 -2.92
N PRO A 48 10.06 3.73 -2.34
CA PRO A 48 9.62 4.75 -1.39
C PRO A 48 9.21 6.07 -2.08
N ASP A 49 9.31 6.17 -3.38
CA ASP A 49 9.09 7.40 -4.11
C ASP A 49 7.60 7.77 -4.15
N VAL A 50 7.32 9.06 -4.16
CA VAL A 50 6.00 9.63 -4.38
C VAL A 50 6.03 10.43 -5.68
N ALA A 51 5.48 9.85 -6.75
CA ALA A 51 5.31 10.57 -8.00
C ALA A 51 4.09 11.49 -7.93
N VAL A 52 4.19 12.69 -8.50
CA VAL A 52 3.14 13.70 -8.44
C VAL A 52 2.88 14.30 -9.82
N LEU A 53 1.61 14.33 -10.20
CA LEU A 53 1.08 15.15 -11.29
C LEU A 53 0.15 16.21 -10.69
N ALA A 54 0.34 17.48 -11.04
CA ALA A 54 -0.51 18.55 -10.51
C ALA A 54 -1.06 19.44 -11.62
N VAL A 55 -2.25 19.96 -11.39
CA VAL A 55 -2.94 20.90 -12.27
C VAL A 55 -3.26 22.16 -11.48
N ARG A 56 -2.97 23.33 -12.10
CA ARG A 56 -3.34 24.64 -11.54
C ARG A 56 -4.00 25.51 -12.59
N SER A 57 -4.77 26.47 -12.15
CA SER A 57 -5.37 27.49 -12.99
C SER A 57 -4.29 28.32 -13.71
N ALA A 58 -4.43 28.51 -15.02
CA ALA A 58 -3.53 29.35 -15.77
C ALA A 58 -3.68 30.83 -15.41
N ALA A 59 -4.91 31.25 -15.06
CA ALA A 59 -5.25 32.65 -14.78
C ALA A 59 -4.70 33.13 -13.42
N ASP A 60 -5.02 32.43 -12.34
CA ASP A 60 -4.75 32.86 -10.96
C ASP A 60 -3.76 31.95 -10.21
N LYS A 61 -3.24 30.93 -10.89
CA LYS A 61 -2.27 29.95 -10.35
C LYS A 61 -2.81 29.10 -9.20
N ARG A 62 -4.10 29.18 -8.90
CA ARG A 62 -4.73 28.37 -7.84
C ARG A 62 -4.58 26.89 -8.16
N PRO A 63 -4.23 26.03 -7.19
CA PRO A 63 -4.21 24.59 -7.36
C PRO A 63 -5.63 24.08 -7.64
N LEU A 64 -5.78 23.20 -8.62
CA LEU A 64 -7.04 22.60 -9.02
C LEU A 64 -7.10 21.12 -8.65
N GLY A 65 -6.01 20.41 -8.86
CA GLY A 65 -5.93 19.00 -8.56
C GLY A 65 -4.51 18.49 -8.46
N LEU A 66 -4.37 17.36 -7.77
CA LEU A 66 -3.11 16.63 -7.63
C LEU A 66 -3.40 15.13 -7.63
N LEU A 67 -2.71 14.41 -8.52
CA LEU A 67 -2.60 12.97 -8.49
C LEU A 67 -1.24 12.61 -7.91
N ALA A 68 -1.21 11.79 -6.86
CA ALA A 68 0.00 11.13 -6.37
C ALA A 68 -0.04 9.63 -6.71
N ASN A 69 1.14 9.03 -6.84
CA ASN A 69 1.30 7.57 -6.87
C ASN A 69 2.29 7.15 -5.79
N TYR A 70 1.94 6.10 -5.04
CA TYR A 70 2.78 5.60 -3.95
C TYR A 70 2.62 4.09 -3.77
N SER A 71 3.73 3.38 -3.63
CA SER A 71 3.78 1.92 -3.56
C SER A 71 3.62 1.43 -2.12
N LEU A 72 2.42 1.61 -1.53
CA LEU A 72 2.11 1.12 -0.19
C LEU A 72 0.74 0.46 -0.13
N HIS A 73 0.67 -0.73 0.46
CA HIS A 73 -0.58 -1.41 0.81
C HIS A 73 -1.38 -0.59 1.83
N TYR A 74 -2.71 -0.74 1.88
CA TYR A 74 -3.53 -0.08 2.88
C TYR A 74 -3.02 -0.37 4.31
N VAL A 75 -3.26 0.54 5.22
CA VAL A 75 -2.80 0.43 6.62
C VAL A 75 -3.68 -0.52 7.42
N GLY A 76 -4.99 -0.47 7.20
CA GLY A 76 -5.97 -1.31 7.89
C GLY A 76 -6.32 -0.85 9.30
N GLY A 77 -7.02 -1.71 10.05
CA GLY A 77 -7.46 -1.40 11.42
C GLY A 77 -8.65 -0.45 11.49
N ASN A 78 -9.39 -0.32 10.39
CA ASN A 78 -10.57 0.54 10.27
C ASN A 78 -11.88 -0.25 10.22
N PRO A 79 -13.04 0.43 10.33
CA PRO A 79 -14.33 -0.16 9.97
C PRO A 79 -14.33 -0.75 8.56
N ALA A 80 -15.29 -1.62 8.28
CA ALA A 80 -15.38 -2.41 7.05
C ALA A 80 -15.29 -1.60 5.74
N ILE A 81 -15.73 -0.35 5.74
CA ILE A 81 -15.64 0.57 4.59
C ILE A 81 -14.82 1.79 5.01
N SER A 82 -13.67 1.97 4.40
CA SER A 82 -12.76 3.08 4.69
C SER A 82 -11.90 3.40 3.47
N ALA A 83 -11.66 4.68 3.23
CA ALA A 83 -10.68 5.14 2.26
C ALA A 83 -9.24 5.07 2.79
N ASP A 84 -9.03 4.56 4.01
CA ASP A 84 -7.73 4.37 4.64
C ASP A 84 -6.83 5.62 4.55
N TYR A 85 -5.51 5.46 4.43
CA TYR A 85 -4.58 6.59 4.30
C TYR A 85 -4.74 7.38 2.99
N PHE A 86 -5.34 6.80 1.96
CA PHE A 86 -5.64 7.51 0.70
C PHE A 86 -6.59 8.68 0.93
N GLY A 87 -7.66 8.46 1.71
CA GLY A 87 -8.61 9.53 2.07
C GLY A 87 -8.00 10.57 3.00
N GLU A 88 -7.18 10.15 3.96
CA GLU A 88 -6.46 11.09 4.83
C GLU A 88 -5.43 11.91 4.06
N PHE A 89 -4.72 11.31 3.09
CA PHE A 89 -3.84 12.04 2.18
C PHE A 89 -4.59 13.12 1.40
N ALA A 90 -5.75 12.79 0.85
CA ALA A 90 -6.55 13.76 0.10
C ALA A 90 -6.94 14.96 0.97
N ARG A 91 -7.39 14.71 2.21
CA ARG A 91 -7.71 15.76 3.19
C ARG A 91 -6.48 16.58 3.58
N GLU A 92 -5.35 15.92 3.79
CA GLU A 92 -4.09 16.58 4.17
C GLU A 92 -3.60 17.50 3.05
N MET A 93 -3.63 17.06 1.80
CA MET A 93 -3.24 17.89 0.64
C MET A 93 -4.18 19.08 0.44
N ALA A 94 -5.48 18.88 0.58
CA ALA A 94 -6.44 19.99 0.52
C ALA A 94 -6.16 21.05 1.58
N ARG A 95 -5.91 20.65 2.84
CA ARG A 95 -5.55 21.58 3.92
C ARG A 95 -4.28 22.37 3.64
N ARG A 96 -3.29 21.78 2.96
CA ARG A 96 -2.00 22.41 2.66
C ARG A 96 -2.06 23.34 1.46
N LEU A 97 -2.81 22.97 0.43
CA LEU A 97 -2.84 23.69 -0.85
C LEU A 97 -4.04 24.66 -0.96
N GLU A 98 -5.10 24.43 -0.22
CA GLU A 98 -6.29 25.30 -0.19
C GLU A 98 -6.81 25.47 1.26
N PRO A 99 -5.99 26.02 2.18
CA PRO A 99 -6.29 26.06 3.62
C PRO A 99 -7.55 26.85 3.97
N SER A 100 -7.91 27.83 3.16
CA SER A 100 -9.11 28.67 3.36
C SER A 100 -10.37 28.10 2.67
N GLY A 101 -10.26 26.91 2.07
CA GLY A 101 -11.31 26.35 1.22
C GLY A 101 -11.42 27.06 -0.13
N PRO A 102 -12.32 26.57 -1.00
CA PRO A 102 -12.47 27.13 -2.34
C PRO A 102 -13.08 28.55 -2.28
N PRO A 103 -12.66 29.45 -3.21
CA PRO A 103 -13.33 30.73 -3.36
C PRO A 103 -14.80 30.54 -3.77
N ALA A 104 -15.64 31.49 -3.42
CA ALA A 104 -17.07 31.45 -3.75
C ALA A 104 -17.31 31.18 -5.25
N GLY A 105 -18.17 30.23 -5.56
CA GLY A 105 -18.51 29.82 -6.94
C GLY A 105 -17.40 29.04 -7.67
N ARG A 106 -16.35 28.63 -7.00
CA ARG A 106 -15.26 27.82 -7.58
C ARG A 106 -15.26 26.39 -7.03
N PRO A 107 -14.92 25.38 -7.84
CA PRO A 107 -14.75 24.02 -7.33
C PRO A 107 -13.59 23.92 -6.34
N ALA A 108 -13.74 23.06 -5.34
CA ALA A 108 -12.68 22.78 -4.38
C ALA A 108 -11.47 22.07 -5.08
N PHE A 109 -10.30 22.21 -4.49
CA PHE A 109 -9.13 21.43 -4.84
C PHE A 109 -9.37 19.94 -4.59
N VAL A 110 -8.93 19.10 -5.52
CA VAL A 110 -9.07 17.65 -5.43
C VAL A 110 -7.70 16.99 -5.41
N ALA A 111 -7.41 16.23 -4.38
CA ALA A 111 -6.27 15.32 -4.36
C ALA A 111 -6.74 13.86 -4.42
N ILE A 112 -6.07 13.07 -5.22
CA ILE A 112 -6.26 11.63 -5.31
C ILE A 112 -4.91 10.92 -5.26
N MET A 113 -4.92 9.64 -4.88
CA MET A 113 -3.73 8.80 -4.89
C MET A 113 -4.03 7.48 -5.58
N SER A 114 -3.19 7.11 -6.51
CA SER A 114 -3.14 5.76 -7.08
C SER A 114 -2.16 4.89 -6.31
N ASN A 115 -2.43 3.60 -6.26
CA ASN A 115 -1.55 2.62 -5.65
C ASN A 115 -0.52 2.13 -6.67
N GLY A 116 0.75 2.12 -6.28
CA GLY A 116 1.83 1.55 -7.06
C GLY A 116 2.02 0.04 -6.80
N THR A 117 3.24 -0.44 -6.87
CA THR A 117 3.62 -1.85 -6.66
C THR A 117 3.61 -2.21 -5.18
N SER A 118 2.46 -2.55 -4.64
CA SER A 118 2.24 -2.72 -3.20
C SER A 118 2.01 -4.16 -2.74
N GLY A 119 2.09 -5.14 -3.65
CA GLY A 119 1.71 -6.54 -3.37
C GLY A 119 2.50 -7.23 -2.25
N ASP A 120 3.75 -6.87 -2.03
CA ASP A 120 4.60 -7.41 -0.96
C ASP A 120 5.09 -6.34 0.03
N ILE A 121 4.40 -5.22 0.10
CA ILE A 121 4.73 -4.05 0.92
C ILE A 121 3.66 -3.80 1.99
N ASN A 122 4.06 -3.32 3.16
CA ASN A 122 3.18 -2.75 4.17
C ASN A 122 3.85 -1.61 4.96
N ASN A 123 3.13 -1.07 5.95
CA ASN A 123 3.60 0.01 6.81
C ASN A 123 4.27 -0.47 8.10
N VAL A 124 4.57 -1.78 8.22
CA VAL A 124 5.20 -2.39 9.39
C VAL A 124 6.63 -2.76 9.08
N ASN A 125 7.57 -2.19 9.83
CA ASN A 125 8.98 -2.61 9.77
C ASN A 125 9.19 -3.83 10.63
N PHE A 126 9.32 -5.00 10.03
CA PHE A 126 9.53 -6.26 10.75
C PHE A 126 10.94 -6.40 11.35
N ALA A 127 11.90 -5.58 10.97
CA ALA A 127 13.22 -5.56 11.60
C ALA A 127 13.20 -4.95 13.02
N LEU A 128 12.16 -4.18 13.35
CA LEU A 128 12.07 -3.47 14.63
C LEU A 128 11.18 -4.24 15.63
N PRO A 129 11.37 -4.01 16.93
CA PRO A 129 10.48 -4.51 17.97
C PRO A 129 9.02 -4.07 17.75
N VAL A 130 8.10 -4.81 18.37
CA VAL A 130 6.67 -4.50 18.32
C VAL A 130 6.45 -3.08 18.84
N ARG A 131 5.76 -2.29 18.04
CA ARG A 131 5.39 -0.92 18.43
C ARG A 131 4.27 -0.97 19.49
N PRO A 132 4.26 -0.01 20.43
CA PRO A 132 3.10 0.18 21.30
C PRO A 132 1.80 0.35 20.49
N ALA A 133 0.69 -0.10 21.06
CA ALA A 133 -0.63 0.11 20.47
C ALA A 133 -0.89 1.60 20.29
N ARG A 134 -1.51 1.95 19.17
CA ARG A 134 -1.89 3.32 18.83
C ARG A 134 -3.41 3.45 18.84
N PRO A 135 -3.94 4.66 19.14
CA PRO A 135 -5.35 4.93 18.95
C PRO A 135 -5.82 4.62 17.53
N ALA A 136 -7.09 4.26 17.39
CA ALA A 136 -7.69 3.95 16.09
C ALA A 136 -7.46 5.07 15.08
N GLY A 137 -7.05 4.71 13.87
CA GLY A 137 -6.76 5.62 12.77
C GLY A 137 -5.47 6.44 12.90
N GLU A 138 -4.73 6.36 14.01
CA GLU A 138 -3.51 7.15 14.17
C GLU A 138 -2.41 6.73 13.19
N GLN A 139 -2.21 5.43 12.98
CA GLN A 139 -1.24 4.94 12.01
C GLN A 139 -1.57 5.40 10.58
N ILE A 140 -2.85 5.45 10.25
CA ILE A 140 -3.34 5.96 8.96
C ILE A 140 -2.96 7.43 8.78
N ARG A 141 -3.17 8.27 9.82
CA ARG A 141 -2.78 9.68 9.78
C ARG A 141 -1.27 9.88 9.68
N ILE A 142 -0.48 9.05 10.37
CA ILE A 142 0.99 9.09 10.29
C ILE A 142 1.45 8.79 8.86
N VAL A 143 0.93 7.74 8.26
CA VAL A 143 1.25 7.37 6.86
C VAL A 143 0.83 8.49 5.92
N ALA A 144 -0.41 8.94 6.01
CA ALA A 144 -0.94 9.99 5.14
C ALA A 144 -0.10 11.28 5.20
N ARG A 145 0.27 11.72 6.40
CA ARG A 145 1.13 12.92 6.58
C ARG A 145 2.52 12.72 5.99
N SER A 146 3.13 11.57 6.25
CA SER A 146 4.46 11.25 5.69
C SER A 146 4.47 11.27 4.16
N VAL A 147 3.42 10.75 3.53
CA VAL A 147 3.27 10.79 2.07
C VAL A 147 2.97 12.20 1.57
N ALA A 148 2.11 12.94 2.28
CA ALA A 148 1.80 14.32 1.94
C ALA A 148 3.02 15.25 2.07
N ASP A 149 3.91 15.01 3.05
CA ASP A 149 5.17 15.74 3.17
C ASP A 149 6.05 15.54 1.93
N ALA A 150 6.18 14.29 1.47
CA ALA A 150 6.93 13.99 0.26
C ALA A 150 6.26 14.56 -1.00
N ALA A 151 4.93 14.49 -1.09
CA ALA A 151 4.18 15.09 -2.19
C ALA A 151 4.34 16.61 -2.25
N MET A 152 4.39 17.29 -1.10
CA MET A 152 4.63 18.74 -1.04
C MET A 152 6.05 19.11 -1.49
N VAL A 153 7.05 18.31 -1.13
CA VAL A 153 8.42 18.50 -1.63
C VAL A 153 8.43 18.36 -3.16
N ALA A 154 7.82 17.31 -3.70
CA ALA A 154 7.71 17.11 -5.15
C ALA A 154 6.92 18.27 -5.81
N TYR A 155 5.79 18.67 -5.22
CA TYR A 155 4.99 19.80 -5.71
C TYR A 155 5.80 21.10 -5.81
N GLY A 156 6.66 21.39 -4.84
CA GLY A 156 7.52 22.56 -4.83
C GLY A 156 8.58 22.58 -5.94
N THR A 157 8.91 21.42 -6.53
CA THR A 157 9.88 21.30 -7.62
C THR A 157 9.26 21.32 -9.02
N ILE A 158 7.94 21.35 -9.14
CA ILE A 158 7.25 21.28 -10.42
C ILE A 158 7.60 22.47 -11.32
N ARG A 159 8.08 22.16 -12.52
CA ARG A 159 8.22 23.13 -13.59
C ARG A 159 6.91 23.18 -14.39
N TRP A 160 6.12 24.20 -14.11
CA TRP A 160 4.79 24.35 -14.69
C TRP A 160 4.84 24.64 -16.18
N GLN A 161 4.00 23.94 -16.93
CA GLN A 161 3.85 24.08 -18.37
C GLN A 161 2.48 24.71 -18.68
N GLY A 162 2.43 25.61 -19.68
CA GLY A 162 1.19 26.28 -20.07
C GLY A 162 0.29 25.44 -20.98
N ALA A 163 0.85 24.40 -21.59
CA ALA A 163 0.12 23.46 -22.45
C ALA A 163 0.70 22.06 -22.32
N ALA A 164 -0.12 21.06 -22.50
CA ALA A 164 0.27 19.66 -22.60
C ALA A 164 -0.52 18.99 -23.73
N THR A 165 0.14 18.14 -24.50
CA THR A 165 -0.54 17.22 -25.41
C THR A 165 -1.02 16.03 -24.59
N LEU A 166 -2.29 15.66 -24.74
CA LEU A 166 -2.90 14.49 -24.13
C LEU A 166 -3.14 13.47 -25.22
N ASP A 167 -2.75 12.23 -24.95
CA ASP A 167 -3.01 11.08 -25.82
C ASP A 167 -3.42 9.90 -24.97
N THR A 168 -4.13 8.94 -25.57
CA THR A 168 -4.61 7.72 -24.92
C THR A 168 -4.38 6.54 -25.84
N GLU A 169 -3.75 5.51 -25.31
CA GLU A 169 -3.58 4.24 -25.99
C GLU A 169 -4.18 3.11 -25.15
N GLU A 170 -4.87 2.18 -25.81
CA GLU A 170 -5.48 1.02 -25.17
C GLU A 170 -4.96 -0.25 -25.86
N THR A 171 -4.56 -1.25 -25.06
CA THR A 171 -4.13 -2.54 -25.56
C THR A 171 -4.77 -3.66 -24.74
N GLU A 172 -5.41 -4.60 -25.44
CA GLU A 172 -5.94 -5.81 -24.83
C GLU A 172 -4.82 -6.86 -24.66
N LEU A 173 -4.60 -7.30 -23.42
CA LEU A 173 -3.61 -8.33 -23.08
C LEU A 173 -4.32 -9.65 -22.77
N ARG A 174 -3.92 -10.74 -23.44
CA ARG A 174 -4.33 -12.10 -23.10
C ARG A 174 -3.33 -12.70 -22.13
N LEU A 175 -3.67 -12.70 -20.86
CA LEU A 175 -2.81 -13.25 -19.80
C LEU A 175 -3.22 -14.68 -19.49
N GLY A 176 -2.21 -15.56 -19.34
CA GLY A 176 -2.42 -16.92 -18.87
C GLY A 176 -2.83 -16.96 -17.40
N VAL A 177 -3.78 -17.82 -17.06
CA VAL A 177 -4.13 -18.11 -15.66
C VAL A 177 -3.31 -19.28 -15.17
N ARG A 178 -2.57 -19.08 -14.04
CA ARG A 178 -1.88 -20.19 -13.38
C ARG A 178 -2.91 -21.21 -12.90
N LYS A 179 -2.73 -22.46 -13.30
CA LYS A 179 -3.52 -23.60 -12.82
C LYS A 179 -2.67 -24.43 -11.86
N ALA A 180 -3.28 -24.90 -10.77
CA ALA A 180 -2.63 -25.83 -9.88
C ALA A 180 -2.35 -27.15 -10.61
N ASN A 181 -1.18 -27.75 -10.39
CA ASN A 181 -0.86 -29.07 -10.87
C ASN A 181 -1.53 -30.16 -9.99
N ALA A 182 -1.42 -31.43 -10.41
CA ALA A 182 -2.07 -32.54 -9.70
C ALA A 182 -1.60 -32.69 -8.24
N ALA A 183 -0.31 -32.46 -7.97
CA ALA A 183 0.24 -32.57 -6.63
C ALA A 183 -0.26 -31.43 -5.72
N GLU A 184 -0.31 -30.19 -6.22
CA GLU A 184 -0.87 -29.02 -5.52
C GLU A 184 -2.36 -29.23 -5.21
N LEU A 185 -3.14 -29.79 -6.15
CA LEU A 185 -4.55 -30.10 -5.94
C LEU A 185 -4.75 -31.20 -4.88
N ALA A 186 -3.91 -32.24 -4.91
CA ALA A 186 -3.97 -33.31 -3.91
C ALA A 186 -3.63 -32.78 -2.51
N GLU A 187 -2.62 -31.90 -2.38
CA GLU A 187 -2.28 -31.28 -1.11
C GLU A 187 -3.38 -30.34 -0.59
N ALA A 188 -3.95 -29.52 -1.47
CA ALA A 188 -5.06 -28.66 -1.10
C ALA A 188 -6.28 -29.46 -0.57
N ARG A 189 -6.61 -30.59 -1.19
CA ARG A 189 -7.67 -31.50 -0.71
C ARG A 189 -7.34 -32.07 0.67
N ARG A 190 -6.13 -32.57 0.88
CA ARG A 190 -5.69 -33.06 2.19
C ARG A 190 -5.74 -31.99 3.27
N THR A 191 -5.37 -30.75 2.92
CA THR A 191 -5.45 -29.61 3.84
C THR A 191 -6.90 -29.34 4.22
N LEU A 192 -7.82 -29.30 3.27
CA LEU A 192 -9.24 -29.08 3.54
C LEU A 192 -9.83 -30.19 4.41
N GLU A 193 -9.44 -31.46 4.19
CA GLU A 193 -9.88 -32.61 5.01
C GLU A 193 -9.39 -32.51 6.47
N ARG A 194 -8.19 -31.96 6.68
CA ARG A 194 -7.58 -31.80 8.01
C ARG A 194 -7.99 -30.53 8.73
N THR A 195 -8.45 -29.51 8.00
CA THR A 195 -8.82 -28.22 8.59
C THR A 195 -10.21 -28.31 9.18
N PRO A 196 -10.38 -28.09 10.50
CA PRO A 196 -11.69 -28.11 11.12
C PRO A 196 -12.56 -26.98 10.59
N ARG A 197 -13.87 -27.23 10.59
CA ARG A 197 -14.86 -26.18 10.37
C ARG A 197 -15.39 -25.73 11.72
N ASP A 198 -15.70 -24.45 11.81
CA ASP A 198 -16.39 -23.91 12.98
C ASP A 198 -17.87 -24.36 12.99
N LYS A 199 -18.60 -23.97 14.04
CA LYS A 199 -20.03 -24.27 14.20
C LYS A 199 -20.92 -23.74 13.08
N ASP A 200 -20.46 -22.73 12.34
CA ASP A 200 -21.17 -22.09 11.23
C ASP A 200 -20.72 -22.65 9.87
N GLY A 201 -19.91 -23.71 9.88
CA GLY A 201 -19.39 -24.37 8.68
C GLY A 201 -18.28 -23.63 7.97
N GLN A 202 -17.73 -22.56 8.56
CA GLN A 202 -16.61 -21.81 8.01
C GLN A 202 -15.28 -22.53 8.32
N TRP A 203 -14.29 -22.34 7.46
CA TRP A 203 -12.94 -22.85 7.70
C TRP A 203 -12.25 -22.03 8.79
N SER A 204 -11.71 -22.69 9.79
CA SER A 204 -10.99 -22.07 10.92
C SER A 204 -9.55 -21.70 10.58
#